data_0a887a1e10255dfdb5572737e6da14c6
#
_entry.id   0a887a1e10255dfdb5572737e6da14c6
#
_cell.length_a   1.000
_cell.length_b   1.000
_cell.length_c   1.000
_cell.angle_alpha   90.00
_cell.angle_beta   90.00
_cell.angle_gamma   90.00
#
_symmetry.space_group_name_H-M   'P 1'
#
loop_
_entity.id
_entity.type
_entity.pdbx_description
1 polymer ?
#
loop_
_entity_poly.entity_id
_entity_poly.type
_entity_poly.pdbx_seq_one_letter_code
_entity_poly.pdbx_strand_id
1 'polypeptide(L)'
;MKKIAVIQDLSGLGKCSLTAAIPLISVMGVQAVPLPTAVLSNQTGYPSYYCDNYTEHMEQIMDEWEKRGFSPDGIYTGFLADEEQADKILDFLRRFRKEKTMVLVDPVMGDNGSAYGIYTEGLREKMLQLVGNAHVITPNLTEALLLLYGKEGMEKRYASLLELDGRKRLEQIGKIGEQLKKEYGLQAAVITGVESKRNVLAVLQEVSVISTQKLSRTSEQTENLAGKPNSKETSLP
;
A
#
# COMPACT_ATOMS: atom_id res chain seq x y z
N MET A 1 15.97 8.49 -15.11
CA MET A 1 14.84 8.64 -14.17
C MET A 1 14.49 7.25 -13.65
N LYS A 2 14.31 7.08 -12.34
CA LYS A 2 13.85 5.83 -11.74
C LYS A 2 12.41 5.53 -12.16
N LYS A 3 12.08 4.24 -12.26
CA LYS A 3 10.77 3.76 -12.70
C LYS A 3 10.20 2.78 -11.68
N ILE A 4 8.92 2.95 -11.35
CA ILE A 4 8.17 2.00 -10.52
C ILE A 4 7.03 1.42 -11.35
N ALA A 5 7.00 0.09 -11.52
CA ALA A 5 5.82 -0.60 -12.00
C ALA A 5 4.76 -0.58 -10.90
N VAL A 6 3.57 -0.05 -11.19
CA VAL A 6 2.46 0.05 -10.23
C VAL A 6 1.33 -0.84 -10.72
N ILE A 7 1.11 -1.95 -10.02
CA ILE A 7 0.17 -3.02 -10.41
C ILE A 7 -1.05 -2.94 -9.49
N GLN A 8 -2.06 -2.21 -9.91
CA GLN A 8 -3.26 -1.90 -9.11
C GLN A 8 -4.45 -1.57 -10.03
N ASP A 9 -5.65 -1.49 -9.46
CA ASP A 9 -6.82 -1.03 -10.20
C ASP A 9 -6.75 0.47 -10.57
N LEU A 10 -7.46 0.81 -11.63
CA LEU A 10 -7.73 2.19 -12.04
C LEU A 10 -9.18 2.55 -11.69
N SER A 11 -9.40 3.14 -10.55
CA SER A 11 -10.72 3.64 -10.13
C SER A 11 -10.95 5.07 -10.60
N GLY A 12 -12.06 5.32 -11.32
CA GLY A 12 -12.39 6.64 -11.86
C GLY A 12 -12.78 7.64 -10.77
N LEU A 13 -13.87 7.40 -10.07
CA LEU A 13 -14.32 8.25 -8.97
C LEU A 13 -13.78 7.73 -7.64
N GLY A 14 -13.07 8.59 -6.93
CA GLY A 14 -12.36 8.28 -5.69
C GLY A 14 -10.85 8.46 -5.86
N LYS A 15 -10.14 8.64 -4.75
CA LYS A 15 -8.69 8.82 -4.73
C LYS A 15 -8.03 7.58 -4.11
N CYS A 16 -7.92 6.52 -4.90
CA CYS A 16 -7.33 5.26 -4.46
C CYS A 16 -6.50 4.62 -5.58
N SER A 17 -5.76 3.60 -5.25
CA SER A 17 -5.00 2.78 -6.19
C SER A 17 -4.19 3.61 -7.21
N LEU A 18 -4.27 3.34 -8.50
CA LEU A 18 -3.50 4.05 -9.54
C LEU A 18 -3.78 5.57 -9.56
N THR A 19 -5.01 6.01 -9.31
CA THR A 19 -5.35 7.44 -9.32
C THR A 19 -4.73 8.21 -8.16
N ALA A 20 -4.34 7.54 -7.08
CA ALA A 20 -3.57 8.10 -5.98
C ALA A 20 -2.06 7.86 -6.17
N ALA A 21 -1.65 6.65 -6.55
CA ALA A 21 -0.25 6.28 -6.64
C ALA A 21 0.51 7.05 -7.73
N ILE A 22 -0.07 7.22 -8.93
CA ILE A 22 0.58 7.89 -10.06
C ILE A 22 1.00 9.33 -9.70
N PRO A 23 0.11 10.24 -9.23
CA PRO A 23 0.52 11.59 -8.90
C PRO A 23 1.53 11.65 -7.75
N LEU A 24 1.37 10.81 -6.71
CA LEU A 24 2.30 10.78 -5.58
C LEU A 24 3.70 10.35 -6.00
N ILE A 25 3.83 9.29 -6.79
CA ILE A 25 5.13 8.83 -7.32
C ILE A 25 5.74 9.86 -8.25
N SER A 26 4.92 10.51 -9.07
CA SER A 26 5.38 11.52 -10.04
C SER A 26 5.94 12.77 -9.36
N VAL A 27 5.30 13.29 -8.29
CA VAL A 27 5.82 14.46 -7.57
C VAL A 27 7.11 14.16 -6.81
N MET A 28 7.41 12.88 -6.52
CA MET A 28 8.69 12.46 -5.97
C MET A 28 9.80 12.32 -7.03
N GLY A 29 9.56 12.72 -8.27
CA GLY A 29 10.54 12.68 -9.36
C GLY A 29 10.79 11.26 -9.91
N VAL A 30 9.87 10.34 -9.71
CA VAL A 30 9.93 8.94 -10.16
C VAL A 30 8.83 8.71 -11.21
N GLN A 31 9.12 7.94 -12.24
CA GLN A 31 8.12 7.56 -13.24
C GLN A 31 7.26 6.41 -12.71
N ALA A 32 5.96 6.64 -12.53
CA ALA A 32 4.99 5.56 -12.37
C ALA A 32 4.70 4.92 -13.73
N VAL A 33 4.79 3.59 -13.81
CA VAL A 33 4.46 2.78 -14.99
C VAL A 33 3.31 1.86 -14.62
N PRO A 34 2.06 2.24 -14.93
CA PRO A 34 0.88 1.51 -14.46
C PRO A 34 0.63 0.23 -15.26
N LEU A 35 0.39 -0.88 -14.54
CA LEU A 35 -0.21 -2.11 -15.05
C LEU A 35 -1.57 -2.28 -14.36
N PRO A 36 -2.69 -1.93 -15.02
CA PRO A 36 -4.01 -2.05 -14.42
C PRO A 36 -4.40 -3.50 -14.14
N THR A 37 -4.93 -3.78 -12.95
CA THR A 37 -5.56 -5.06 -12.60
C THR A 37 -7.06 -5.06 -12.91
N ALA A 38 -7.69 -3.89 -12.78
CA ALA A 38 -9.08 -3.66 -13.14
C ALA A 38 -9.28 -2.19 -13.50
N VAL A 39 -10.34 -1.90 -14.25
CA VAL A 39 -10.84 -0.54 -14.46
C VAL A 39 -12.21 -0.43 -13.80
N LEU A 40 -12.32 0.44 -12.81
CA LEU A 40 -13.55 0.64 -12.05
C LEU A 40 -14.14 2.03 -12.33
N SER A 41 -15.48 2.12 -12.41
CA SER A 41 -16.16 3.41 -12.48
C SER A 41 -15.87 4.28 -11.26
N ASN A 42 -15.76 3.66 -10.10
CA ASN A 42 -15.49 4.28 -8.80
C ASN A 42 -14.95 3.23 -7.82
N GLN A 43 -14.37 3.70 -6.72
CA GLN A 43 -13.88 2.79 -5.69
C GLN A 43 -14.99 1.90 -5.11
N THR A 44 -14.63 0.73 -4.62
CA THR A 44 -15.56 -0.31 -4.13
C THR A 44 -16.30 0.05 -2.84
N GLY A 45 -15.93 1.12 -2.17
CA GLY A 45 -16.64 1.65 -0.97
C GLY A 45 -17.97 2.35 -1.28
N TYR A 46 -18.28 2.63 -2.57
CA TYR A 46 -19.60 3.13 -2.97
C TYR A 46 -20.64 2.00 -3.01
N PRO A 47 -21.94 2.30 -2.88
CA PRO A 47 -23.00 1.29 -2.87
C PRO A 47 -23.07 0.41 -4.13
N SER A 48 -22.57 0.91 -5.25
CA SER A 48 -22.44 0.18 -6.52
C SER A 48 -21.27 0.71 -7.33
N TYR A 49 -20.70 -0.14 -8.16
CA TYR A 49 -19.63 0.19 -9.10
C TYR A 49 -19.68 -0.74 -10.31
N TYR A 50 -19.18 -0.26 -11.42
CA TYR A 50 -18.82 -1.09 -12.57
C TYR A 50 -17.35 -1.49 -12.43
N CYS A 51 -17.03 -2.74 -12.73
CA CYS A 51 -15.68 -3.25 -12.72
C CYS A 51 -15.43 -4.05 -14.00
N ASP A 52 -14.43 -3.62 -14.76
CA ASP A 52 -13.87 -4.39 -15.87
C ASP A 52 -12.56 -5.04 -15.39
N ASN A 53 -12.59 -6.38 -15.29
CA ASN A 53 -11.42 -7.17 -14.89
C ASN A 53 -10.39 -7.20 -16.03
N TYR A 54 -9.17 -6.80 -15.74
CA TYR A 54 -8.12 -6.62 -16.75
C TYR A 54 -7.16 -7.83 -16.86
N THR A 55 -7.48 -8.95 -16.24
CA THR A 55 -6.62 -10.15 -16.14
C THR A 55 -6.11 -10.60 -17.50
N GLU A 56 -6.98 -10.71 -18.50
CA GLU A 56 -6.63 -11.16 -19.87
C GLU A 56 -5.71 -10.17 -20.61
N HIS A 57 -5.75 -8.88 -20.26
CA HIS A 57 -4.96 -7.84 -20.91
C HIS A 57 -3.56 -7.67 -20.30
N MET A 58 -3.36 -8.10 -19.05
CA MET A 58 -2.07 -7.93 -18.35
C MET A 58 -0.93 -8.58 -19.11
N GLU A 59 -1.12 -9.80 -19.62
CA GLU A 59 -0.10 -10.55 -20.37
C GLU A 59 0.38 -9.77 -21.60
N GLN A 60 -0.55 -9.24 -22.40
CA GLN A 60 -0.24 -8.48 -23.61
C GLN A 60 0.59 -7.22 -23.29
N ILE A 61 0.27 -6.53 -22.19
CA ILE A 61 1.04 -5.36 -21.73
C ILE A 61 2.44 -5.77 -21.30
N MET A 62 2.55 -6.86 -20.54
CA MET A 62 3.83 -7.40 -20.08
C MET A 62 4.72 -7.80 -21.26
N ASP A 63 4.17 -8.47 -22.28
CA ASP A 63 4.89 -8.86 -23.49
C ASP A 63 5.45 -7.66 -24.26
N GLU A 64 4.67 -6.60 -24.37
CA GLU A 64 5.13 -5.37 -25.01
C GLU A 64 6.25 -4.68 -24.22
N TRP A 65 6.19 -4.75 -22.89
CA TRP A 65 7.24 -4.20 -22.04
C TRP A 65 8.52 -5.04 -22.11
N GLU A 66 8.42 -6.36 -22.17
CA GLU A 66 9.56 -7.25 -22.31
C GLU A 66 10.29 -7.03 -23.64
N LYS A 67 9.54 -6.91 -24.77
CA LYS A 67 10.10 -6.57 -26.08
C LYS A 67 10.91 -5.26 -26.07
N ARG A 68 10.55 -4.32 -25.19
CA ARG A 68 11.24 -3.03 -25.02
C ARG A 68 12.34 -3.05 -23.97
N GLY A 69 12.65 -4.21 -23.39
CA GLY A 69 13.65 -4.35 -22.34
C GLY A 69 13.31 -3.56 -21.06
N PHE A 70 12.01 -3.46 -20.73
CA PHE A 70 11.58 -2.74 -19.52
C PHE A 70 12.23 -3.37 -18.27
N SER A 71 12.76 -2.51 -17.41
CA SER A 71 13.39 -2.92 -16.16
C SER A 71 13.04 -1.88 -15.10
N PRO A 72 12.14 -2.18 -14.15
CA PRO A 72 11.76 -1.26 -13.08
C PRO A 72 12.79 -1.24 -11.95
N ASP A 73 12.99 -0.05 -11.34
CA ASP A 73 13.75 0.08 -10.08
C ASP A 73 12.90 -0.36 -8.88
N GLY A 74 11.58 -0.30 -9.00
CA GLY A 74 10.63 -0.76 -7.99
C GLY A 74 9.38 -1.37 -8.61
N ILE A 75 8.73 -2.24 -7.85
CA ILE A 75 7.44 -2.85 -8.18
C ILE A 75 6.54 -2.63 -6.97
N TYR A 76 5.36 -2.05 -7.19
CA TYR A 76 4.36 -1.79 -6.17
C TYR A 76 3.04 -2.45 -6.58
N THR A 77 2.59 -3.44 -5.81
CA THR A 77 1.33 -4.15 -6.04
C THR A 77 0.28 -3.75 -5.01
N GLY A 78 -0.99 -3.82 -5.38
CA GLY A 78 -2.13 -3.53 -4.49
C GLY A 78 -3.31 -4.43 -4.82
N PHE A 79 -4.48 -3.83 -5.08
CA PHE A 79 -5.73 -4.54 -5.33
C PHE A 79 -5.64 -5.54 -6.49
N LEU A 80 -6.13 -6.75 -6.24
CA LEU A 80 -6.31 -7.83 -7.22
C LEU A 80 -7.81 -8.16 -7.34
N ALA A 81 -8.28 -8.34 -8.56
CA ALA A 81 -9.67 -8.68 -8.82
C ALA A 81 -9.96 -10.18 -8.65
N ASP A 82 -8.94 -11.03 -8.81
CA ASP A 82 -9.05 -12.50 -8.68
C ASP A 82 -7.69 -13.16 -8.38
N GLU A 83 -7.72 -14.48 -8.18
CA GLU A 83 -6.55 -15.30 -7.86
C GLU A 83 -5.57 -15.42 -9.04
N GLU A 84 -6.07 -15.42 -10.29
CA GLU A 84 -5.24 -15.53 -11.49
C GLU A 84 -4.31 -14.32 -11.63
N GLN A 85 -4.75 -13.14 -11.20
CA GLN A 85 -3.90 -11.95 -11.22
C GLN A 85 -2.70 -12.08 -10.31
N ALA A 86 -2.81 -12.79 -9.19
CA ALA A 86 -1.66 -13.07 -8.34
C ALA A 86 -0.61 -13.93 -9.07
N ASP A 87 -1.03 -14.92 -9.84
CA ASP A 87 -0.12 -15.72 -10.67
C ASP A 87 0.55 -14.85 -11.76
N LYS A 88 -0.20 -13.96 -12.40
CA LYS A 88 0.37 -13.01 -13.37
C LYS A 88 1.37 -12.05 -12.74
N ILE A 89 1.14 -11.63 -11.49
CA ILE A 89 2.12 -10.79 -10.77
C ILE A 89 3.36 -11.59 -10.38
N LEU A 90 3.23 -12.85 -9.97
CA LEU A 90 4.38 -13.73 -9.74
C LEU A 90 5.20 -13.91 -11.03
N ASP A 91 4.54 -14.07 -12.18
CA ASP A 91 5.20 -14.09 -13.48
C ASP A 91 5.86 -12.74 -13.82
N PHE A 92 5.19 -11.62 -13.52
CA PHE A 92 5.77 -10.28 -13.66
C PHE A 92 7.06 -10.15 -12.84
N LEU A 93 7.07 -10.61 -11.59
CA LEU A 93 8.26 -10.61 -10.76
C LEU A 93 9.38 -11.44 -11.40
N ARG A 94 9.08 -12.63 -11.93
CA ARG A 94 10.03 -13.50 -12.61
C ARG A 94 10.64 -12.83 -13.85
N ARG A 95 9.84 -12.12 -14.66
CA ARG A 95 10.27 -11.48 -15.93
C ARG A 95 11.04 -10.19 -15.72
N PHE A 96 10.60 -9.35 -14.77
CA PHE A 96 11.04 -7.94 -14.68
C PHE A 96 11.88 -7.61 -13.45
N ARG A 97 11.80 -8.41 -12.38
CA ARG A 97 12.59 -8.16 -11.16
C ARG A 97 14.09 -8.40 -11.43
N LYS A 98 14.91 -7.47 -11.01
CA LYS A 98 16.38 -7.57 -10.99
C LYS A 98 16.86 -7.54 -9.54
N GLU A 99 18.13 -7.83 -9.32
CA GLU A 99 18.75 -7.87 -7.98
C GLU A 99 18.48 -6.62 -7.12
N LYS A 100 18.46 -5.44 -7.75
CA LYS A 100 18.26 -4.15 -7.08
C LYS A 100 16.82 -3.65 -7.14
N THR A 101 15.89 -4.39 -7.74
CA THR A 101 14.49 -4.00 -7.82
C THR A 101 13.83 -4.14 -6.47
N MET A 102 13.35 -3.03 -5.89
CA MET A 102 12.58 -3.03 -4.65
C MET A 102 11.15 -3.52 -4.91
N VAL A 103 10.63 -4.43 -4.10
CA VAL A 103 9.26 -4.94 -4.20
C VAL A 103 8.48 -4.52 -2.96
N LEU A 104 7.39 -3.79 -3.17
CA LEU A 104 6.41 -3.43 -2.16
C LEU A 104 5.09 -4.11 -2.49
N VAL A 105 4.51 -4.80 -1.52
CA VAL A 105 3.21 -5.46 -1.64
C VAL A 105 2.24 -4.84 -0.64
N ASP A 106 1.15 -4.29 -1.15
CA ASP A 106 -0.03 -3.93 -0.37
C ASP A 106 -1.02 -5.11 -0.44
N PRO A 107 -1.18 -5.89 0.63
CA PRO A 107 -1.89 -7.16 0.59
C PRO A 107 -3.40 -6.98 0.76
N VAL A 108 -4.04 -6.27 -0.18
CA VAL A 108 -5.45 -5.86 -0.13
C VAL A 108 -6.39 -7.07 -0.06
N MET A 109 -6.94 -7.35 1.14
CA MET A 109 -7.83 -8.49 1.41
C MET A 109 -8.99 -8.16 2.34
N GLY A 110 -8.96 -7.07 3.06
CA GLY A 110 -10.00 -6.72 4.04
C GLY A 110 -9.70 -5.42 4.79
N ASP A 111 -10.67 -4.94 5.56
CA ASP A 111 -10.54 -3.76 6.43
C ASP A 111 -11.52 -3.81 7.59
N ASN A 112 -11.22 -3.06 8.66
CA ASN A 112 -12.09 -2.90 9.84
C ASN A 112 -12.56 -4.24 10.46
N GLY A 113 -11.67 -5.25 10.51
CA GLY A 113 -11.96 -6.58 11.08
C GLY A 113 -12.81 -7.48 10.20
N SER A 114 -12.98 -7.13 8.92
CA SER A 114 -13.76 -7.91 7.95
C SER A 114 -12.96 -8.15 6.67
N ALA A 115 -13.01 -9.37 6.15
CA ALA A 115 -12.47 -9.68 4.83
C ALA A 115 -13.41 -9.11 3.75
N TYR A 116 -12.82 -8.65 2.63
CA TYR A 116 -13.61 -8.18 1.48
C TYR A 116 -14.37 -9.34 0.79
N GLY A 117 -15.40 -9.00 0.02
CA GLY A 117 -16.20 -10.00 -0.70
C GLY A 117 -15.44 -10.84 -1.72
N ILE A 118 -14.30 -10.33 -2.20
CA ILE A 118 -13.38 -11.05 -3.10
C ILE A 118 -12.44 -12.02 -2.38
N TYR A 119 -12.40 -11.99 -1.05
CA TYR A 119 -11.52 -12.84 -0.25
C TYR A 119 -11.91 -14.31 -0.39
N THR A 120 -10.93 -15.13 -0.71
CA THR A 120 -10.97 -16.60 -0.62
C THR A 120 -9.69 -17.08 0.07
N GLU A 121 -9.67 -18.31 0.59
CA GLU A 121 -8.41 -18.88 1.09
C GLU A 121 -7.39 -19.06 -0.05
N GLY A 122 -7.84 -19.35 -1.28
CA GLY A 122 -6.97 -19.40 -2.46
C GLY A 122 -6.30 -18.05 -2.73
N LEU A 123 -7.06 -16.95 -2.70
CA LEU A 123 -6.48 -15.61 -2.82
C LEU A 123 -5.49 -15.31 -1.69
N ARG A 124 -5.79 -15.71 -0.46
CA ARG A 124 -4.88 -15.56 0.66
C ARG A 124 -3.57 -16.34 0.42
N GLU A 125 -3.65 -17.60 0.01
CA GLU A 125 -2.45 -18.41 -0.29
C GLU A 125 -1.58 -17.77 -1.38
N LYS A 126 -2.19 -17.23 -2.43
CA LYS A 126 -1.49 -16.47 -3.47
C LYS A 126 -0.87 -15.18 -2.91
N MET A 127 -1.60 -14.46 -2.06
CA MET A 127 -1.08 -13.26 -1.41
C MET A 127 0.12 -13.57 -0.50
N LEU A 128 0.12 -14.71 0.22
CA LEU A 128 1.28 -15.16 0.99
C LEU A 128 2.51 -15.38 0.10
N GLN A 129 2.33 -15.91 -1.12
CA GLN A 129 3.42 -16.06 -2.08
C GLN A 129 3.96 -14.70 -2.54
N LEU A 130 3.09 -13.73 -2.81
CA LEU A 130 3.49 -12.37 -3.17
C LEU A 130 4.25 -11.69 -2.02
N VAL A 131 3.75 -11.78 -0.80
CA VAL A 131 4.38 -11.26 0.42
C VAL A 131 5.75 -11.89 0.64
N GLY A 132 5.91 -13.20 0.41
CA GLY A 132 7.19 -13.91 0.48
C GLY A 132 8.23 -13.44 -0.56
N ASN A 133 7.80 -12.70 -1.59
CA ASN A 133 8.65 -12.06 -2.59
C ASN A 133 8.90 -10.58 -2.32
N ALA A 134 8.25 -9.99 -1.29
CA ALA A 134 8.35 -8.57 -1.00
C ALA A 134 9.60 -8.21 -0.19
N HIS A 135 10.03 -6.96 -0.31
CA HIS A 135 10.96 -6.32 0.62
C HIS A 135 10.19 -5.54 1.69
N VAL A 136 9.08 -4.93 1.29
CA VAL A 136 8.21 -4.12 2.13
C VAL A 136 6.77 -4.53 1.91
N ILE A 137 5.99 -4.58 3.00
CA ILE A 137 4.53 -4.74 2.93
C ILE A 137 3.83 -3.62 3.67
N THR A 138 2.59 -3.28 3.22
CA THR A 138 1.80 -2.18 3.80
C THR A 138 0.41 -2.60 4.27
N PRO A 139 0.26 -3.73 5.00
CA PRO A 139 -1.05 -4.19 5.42
C PRO A 139 -1.71 -3.21 6.39
N ASN A 140 -3.05 -3.09 6.36
CA ASN A 140 -3.79 -2.62 7.50
C ASN A 140 -3.84 -3.71 8.59
N LEU A 141 -4.41 -3.41 9.77
CA LEU A 141 -4.45 -4.38 10.87
C LEU A 141 -5.21 -5.66 10.51
N THR A 142 -6.31 -5.55 9.75
CA THR A 142 -7.10 -6.71 9.30
C THR A 142 -6.26 -7.62 8.39
N GLU A 143 -5.60 -7.03 7.42
CA GLU A 143 -4.74 -7.73 6.46
C GLU A 143 -3.54 -8.38 7.15
N ALA A 144 -2.91 -7.68 8.09
CA ALA A 144 -1.82 -8.24 8.90
C ALA A 144 -2.25 -9.51 9.65
N LEU A 145 -3.46 -9.50 10.21
CA LEU A 145 -4.03 -10.65 10.89
C LEU A 145 -4.47 -11.76 9.92
N LEU A 146 -5.02 -11.41 8.74
CA LEU A 146 -5.36 -12.36 7.68
C LEU A 146 -4.11 -13.10 7.19
N LEU A 147 -3.02 -12.40 6.96
CA LEU A 147 -1.75 -13.01 6.55
C LEU A 147 -1.28 -14.05 7.56
N LEU A 148 -1.28 -13.73 8.85
CA LEU A 148 -0.74 -14.58 9.90
C LEU A 148 -1.69 -15.72 10.31
N TYR A 149 -3.00 -15.47 10.36
CA TYR A 149 -3.93 -16.34 11.07
C TYR A 149 -5.15 -16.81 10.25
N GLY A 150 -5.27 -16.37 8.99
CA GLY A 150 -6.47 -16.62 8.17
C GLY A 150 -7.71 -15.92 8.72
N LYS A 151 -8.86 -16.17 8.10
CA LYS A 151 -10.11 -15.44 8.39
C LYS A 151 -10.59 -15.63 9.83
N GLU A 152 -10.73 -16.86 10.28
CA GLU A 152 -11.22 -17.15 11.65
C GLU A 152 -10.28 -16.60 12.74
N GLY A 153 -8.97 -16.73 12.52
CA GLY A 153 -7.96 -16.23 13.45
C GLY A 153 -7.93 -14.71 13.49
N MET A 154 -8.13 -14.07 12.35
CA MET A 154 -8.22 -12.62 12.22
C MET A 154 -9.41 -12.08 13.00
N GLU A 155 -10.62 -12.59 12.80
CA GLU A 155 -11.85 -12.12 13.47
C GLU A 155 -11.72 -12.15 14.99
N LYS A 156 -11.26 -13.28 15.54
CA LYS A 156 -11.05 -13.45 16.99
C LYS A 156 -10.03 -12.47 17.55
N ARG A 157 -8.89 -12.31 16.86
CA ARG A 157 -7.79 -11.46 17.33
C ARG A 157 -8.10 -9.98 17.18
N TYR A 158 -8.77 -9.60 16.10
CA TYR A 158 -9.18 -8.22 15.86
C TYR A 158 -10.11 -7.74 16.99
N ALA A 159 -11.15 -8.52 17.33
CA ALA A 159 -12.04 -8.21 18.45
C ALA A 159 -11.27 -8.06 19.78
N SER A 160 -10.38 -9.02 20.11
CA SER A 160 -9.56 -8.96 21.33
C SER A 160 -8.64 -7.74 21.38
N LEU A 161 -8.11 -7.30 20.23
CA LEU A 161 -7.26 -6.11 20.18
C LEU A 161 -8.06 -4.82 20.41
N LEU A 162 -9.34 -4.77 20.00
CA LEU A 162 -10.19 -3.61 20.24
C LEU A 162 -10.52 -3.41 21.73
N GLU A 163 -10.53 -4.48 22.53
CA GLU A 163 -10.77 -4.43 23.98
C GLU A 163 -9.58 -3.85 24.75
N LEU A 164 -8.40 -3.84 24.18
CA LEU A 164 -7.20 -3.31 24.82
C LEU A 164 -7.20 -1.78 24.86
N ASP A 165 -6.61 -1.21 25.91
CA ASP A 165 -6.28 0.21 25.91
C ASP A 165 -5.29 0.55 24.78
N GLY A 166 -5.30 1.83 24.34
CA GLY A 166 -4.55 2.25 23.17
C GLY A 166 -3.05 1.93 23.20
N ARG A 167 -2.41 1.96 24.38
CA ARG A 167 -0.98 1.67 24.51
C ARG A 167 -0.71 0.18 24.35
N LYS A 168 -1.46 -0.67 25.05
CA LYS A 168 -1.33 -2.13 24.94
C LYS A 168 -1.68 -2.60 23.53
N ARG A 169 -2.69 -1.99 22.90
CA ARG A 169 -3.03 -2.27 21.50
C ARG A 169 -1.86 -1.99 20.57
N LEU A 170 -1.21 -0.84 20.69
CA LEU A 170 -0.03 -0.50 19.89
C LEU A 170 1.13 -1.47 20.11
N GLU A 171 1.39 -1.90 21.35
CA GLU A 171 2.40 -2.91 21.66
C GLU A 171 2.10 -4.25 20.97
N GLN A 172 0.85 -4.69 20.95
CA GLN A 172 0.45 -5.93 20.27
C GLN A 172 0.55 -5.79 18.74
N ILE A 173 0.15 -4.66 18.18
CA ILE A 173 0.30 -4.37 16.73
C ILE A 173 1.79 -4.37 16.36
N GLY A 174 2.65 -3.81 17.20
CA GLY A 174 4.09 -3.89 17.01
C GLY A 174 4.61 -5.33 16.92
N LYS A 175 4.18 -6.21 17.83
CA LYS A 175 4.54 -7.64 17.81
C LYS A 175 4.03 -8.35 16.56
N ILE A 176 2.84 -8.00 16.06
CA ILE A 176 2.29 -8.53 14.80
C ILE A 176 3.21 -8.13 13.63
N GLY A 177 3.64 -6.88 13.57
CA GLY A 177 4.56 -6.42 12.53
C GLY A 177 5.93 -7.09 12.59
N GLU A 178 6.48 -7.30 13.78
CA GLU A 178 7.74 -8.05 13.98
C GLU A 178 7.59 -9.51 13.55
N GLN A 179 6.46 -10.15 13.87
CA GLN A 179 6.16 -11.51 13.44
C GLN A 179 6.13 -11.59 11.90
N LEU A 180 5.42 -10.68 11.22
CA LEU A 180 5.38 -10.62 9.75
C LEU A 180 6.78 -10.45 9.16
N LYS A 181 7.57 -9.53 9.68
CA LYS A 181 8.96 -9.33 9.22
C LYS A 181 9.77 -10.62 9.32
N LYS A 182 9.70 -11.31 10.47
CA LYS A 182 10.47 -12.53 10.73
C LYS A 182 10.00 -13.68 9.83
N GLU A 183 8.69 -13.86 9.71
CA GLU A 183 8.09 -14.98 9.00
C GLU A 183 8.36 -14.93 7.50
N TYR A 184 8.30 -13.72 6.91
CA TYR A 184 8.50 -13.52 5.48
C TYR A 184 9.85 -12.91 5.09
N GLY A 185 10.77 -12.71 6.03
CA GLY A 185 12.10 -12.16 5.74
C GLY A 185 12.10 -10.72 5.22
N LEU A 186 11.13 -9.90 5.62
CA LEU A 186 10.92 -8.55 5.11
C LEU A 186 11.95 -7.56 5.66
N GLN A 187 12.29 -6.56 4.85
CA GLN A 187 13.04 -5.40 5.30
C GLN A 187 12.16 -4.50 6.21
N ALA A 188 10.88 -4.32 5.83
CA ALA A 188 9.94 -3.56 6.64
C ALA A 188 8.50 -4.10 6.49
N ALA A 189 7.72 -3.98 7.58
CA ALA A 189 6.27 -4.10 7.57
C ALA A 189 5.66 -2.79 8.10
N VAL A 190 4.81 -2.14 7.30
CA VAL A 190 4.16 -0.88 7.64
C VAL A 190 2.69 -1.17 7.91
N ILE A 191 2.28 -1.26 9.18
CA ILE A 191 0.87 -1.51 9.51
C ILE A 191 0.11 -0.18 9.48
N THR A 192 -0.83 -0.05 8.55
CA THR A 192 -1.66 1.13 8.33
C THR A 192 -3.00 1.05 9.06
N GLY A 193 -3.78 2.14 9.08
CA GLY A 193 -5.12 2.17 9.67
C GLY A 193 -5.17 1.92 11.18
N VAL A 194 -4.07 2.16 11.89
CA VAL A 194 -4.03 1.99 13.34
C VAL A 194 -4.67 3.19 14.01
N GLU A 195 -5.90 3.00 14.50
CA GLU A 195 -6.61 4.04 15.25
C GLU A 195 -5.93 4.29 16.60
N SER A 196 -5.40 5.49 16.75
CA SER A 196 -5.11 6.06 18.06
C SER A 196 -5.72 7.46 18.09
N LYS A 197 -5.83 8.07 19.30
CA LYS A 197 -6.23 9.50 19.43
C LYS A 197 -5.33 10.45 18.60
N ARG A 198 -4.33 9.92 17.92
CA ARG A 198 -3.39 10.54 17.00
C ARG A 198 -3.16 9.52 15.89
N ASN A 199 -3.36 9.88 14.64
CA ASN A 199 -3.05 9.01 13.51
C ASN A 199 -1.61 8.50 13.66
N VAL A 200 -1.44 7.20 13.90
CA VAL A 200 -0.13 6.57 14.09
C VAL A 200 0.12 5.63 12.94
N LEU A 201 1.20 5.88 12.23
CA LEU A 201 1.78 4.94 11.29
C LEU A 201 2.86 4.14 12.04
N ALA A 202 2.68 2.84 12.20
CA ALA A 202 3.71 1.98 12.78
C ALA A 202 4.64 1.51 11.67
N VAL A 203 5.81 2.13 11.55
CA VAL A 203 6.89 1.68 10.66
C VAL A 203 7.88 0.87 11.48
N LEU A 204 7.97 -0.42 11.19
CA LEU A 204 8.91 -1.32 11.86
C LEU A 204 10.13 -1.59 10.98
N GLN A 205 11.01 -0.61 11.00
CA GLN A 205 12.40 -0.78 10.57
C GLN A 205 13.27 -0.48 11.81
N GLU A 206 13.59 -1.43 12.66
CA GLU A 206 14.10 -1.17 14.00
C GLU A 206 13.16 -0.25 14.79
N VAL A 207 12.24 -0.85 15.54
CA VAL A 207 11.31 -0.28 16.52
C VAL A 207 11.28 1.26 16.59
N SER A 208 10.58 1.91 15.67
CA SER A 208 10.18 3.29 15.86
C SER A 208 8.73 3.50 15.42
N VAL A 209 7.89 3.84 16.38
CA VAL A 209 6.53 4.33 16.11
C VAL A 209 6.65 5.78 15.68
N ILE A 210 6.42 6.04 14.39
CA ILE A 210 6.39 7.42 13.87
C ILE A 210 4.96 7.94 14.03
N SER A 211 4.75 8.88 14.94
CA SER A 211 3.48 9.60 15.02
C SER A 211 3.44 10.70 13.95
N THR A 212 2.34 10.81 13.23
CA THR A 212 2.13 11.86 12.20
C THR A 212 2.24 13.29 12.75
N GLN A 213 2.21 13.49 14.07
CA GLN A 213 2.51 14.80 14.68
C GLN A 213 3.94 15.30 14.49
N LYS A 214 4.91 14.42 14.18
CA LYS A 214 6.27 14.89 13.84
C LYS A 214 6.35 15.48 12.45
N LEU A 215 5.47 15.07 11.53
CA LEU A 215 5.40 15.60 10.16
C LEU A 215 4.72 16.98 10.10
N SER A 216 3.70 17.24 10.95
CA SER A 216 3.05 18.55 11.04
C SER A 216 3.96 19.64 11.66
N ARG A 217 4.84 19.28 12.59
CA ARG A 217 5.80 20.26 13.18
C ARG A 217 6.90 20.69 12.21
N THR A 218 7.23 19.87 11.20
CA THR A 218 8.18 20.27 10.14
C THR A 218 7.55 21.22 9.13
N SER A 219 6.23 21.14 8.88
CA SER A 219 5.51 22.10 8.03
C SER A 219 5.30 23.44 8.73
N GLU A 220 5.04 23.49 10.03
CA GLU A 220 4.95 24.74 10.80
C GLU A 220 6.29 25.48 10.92
N GLN A 221 7.41 24.77 10.91
CA GLN A 221 8.74 25.41 10.89
C GLN A 221 9.12 25.99 9.53
N THR A 222 8.55 25.48 8.44
CA THR A 222 8.75 26.03 7.09
C THR A 222 7.87 27.26 6.83
N GLU A 223 6.69 27.37 7.42
CA GLU A 223 5.84 28.57 7.32
C GLU A 223 6.42 29.77 8.10
N ASN A 224 7.15 29.54 9.18
CA ASN A 224 7.83 30.63 9.94
C ASN A 224 9.11 31.18 9.28
N LEU A 225 9.59 30.54 8.21
CA LEU A 225 10.74 31.02 7.42
C LEU A 225 10.33 31.78 6.15
N ALA A 226 9.06 31.80 5.77
CA ALA A 226 8.52 32.66 4.72
C ALA A 226 8.21 34.03 5.34
N GLY A 227 9.13 34.97 5.16
CA GLY A 227 9.15 36.28 5.81
C GLY A 227 7.87 37.08 5.62
N LYS A 228 7.51 37.83 6.65
CA LYS A 228 6.45 38.86 6.66
C LYS A 228 6.63 39.81 5.48
N PRO A 229 5.58 40.15 4.71
CA PRO A 229 5.68 41.23 3.74
C PRO A 229 5.85 42.59 4.45
N ASN A 230 6.92 43.30 4.13
CA ASN A 230 7.17 44.67 4.55
C ASN A 230 6.10 45.59 3.93
N SER A 231 5.16 46.04 4.74
CA SER A 231 4.30 47.16 4.40
C SER A 231 5.09 48.48 4.51
N LYS A 232 5.57 49.00 3.39
CA LYS A 232 5.90 50.39 3.25
C LYS A 232 4.91 51.04 2.28
N GLU A 233 3.95 51.75 2.85
CA GLU A 233 3.21 52.77 2.16
C GLU A 233 4.18 53.83 1.66
N THR A 234 4.16 54.12 0.36
CA THR A 234 4.69 55.32 -0.23
C THR A 234 3.55 56.01 -0.95
N SER A 235 3.06 57.08 -0.31
CA SER A 235 2.27 58.12 -0.92
C SER A 235 3.10 58.85 -1.98
N LEU A 236 2.57 59.03 -3.15
CA LEU A 236 3.07 59.95 -4.18
C LEU A 236 1.96 60.94 -4.58
N PRO A 237 2.34 62.13 -5.00
CA PRO A 237 1.48 63.31 -5.10
C PRO A 237 0.50 63.28 -6.25
#